data_b938c77f2e9f139ab09a3ebf76f27f61
#
_entry.id   b938c77f2e9f139ab09a3ebf76f27f61
#
_cell.length_a   1.000
_cell.length_b   1.000
_cell.length_c   1.000
_cell.angle_alpha   90.00
_cell.angle_beta   90.00
_cell.angle_gamma   90.00
#
_symmetry.space_group_name_H-M   'P 1'
#
loop_
_entity.id
_entity.type
_entity.pdbx_description
1 polymer ?
#
loop_
_entity_poly.entity_id
_entity_poly.type
_entity_poly.pdbx_seq_one_letter_code
_entity_poly.pdbx_strand_id
1 'polypeptide(L)'
;MADIAPIILFTVFLALVFDFINGANDAANSISTIVATRVLSPTKAVIWAAFFNFAAFWVFQSTEVSKTMSRGVIDKAVVDNDNYFILCALLGAITWGWLCTKFGLPISISHTLIGGLVGPALVKAGPDSLLWFEPDHKGLGWIGVFIIIAPFIGLMLSYLLQIITLWVFRSFRPNKVDGFFKFMQLISSAAFSLGHGSNDAQKTAGIIILLLASGGHINMDEPPQWIFYSCYIVIGLGTLIGGWKVVKTMGHNLTPLKPMGGFCAETAGAFTLFGTAALGIPASTTHTITGAIMGVGAAKRFSAVRWQVVSKIVWAWILTIPATIIMSGFIYWIVNQFV
;
A
#
# COMPACT_ATOMS: atom_id res chain seq x y z
N MET A 1 -17.75 1.85 -29.64
CA MET A 1 -16.62 1.40 -28.81
C MET A 1 -15.75 0.57 -29.74
N ALA A 2 -14.49 0.98 -29.97
CA ALA A 2 -13.55 0.12 -30.70
C ALA A 2 -13.46 -1.22 -29.96
N ASP A 3 -13.39 -2.33 -30.69
CA ASP A 3 -13.25 -3.66 -30.10
C ASP A 3 -11.96 -3.69 -29.27
N ILE A 4 -12.12 -3.78 -27.95
CA ILE A 4 -10.98 -3.89 -27.03
C ILE A 4 -10.39 -5.31 -27.21
N ALA A 5 -9.11 -5.39 -27.53
CA ALA A 5 -8.45 -6.67 -27.71
C ALA A 5 -8.60 -7.56 -26.46
N PRO A 6 -8.86 -8.88 -26.62
CA PRO A 6 -9.05 -9.78 -25.48
C PRO A 6 -7.90 -9.76 -24.46
N ILE A 7 -6.68 -9.51 -24.93
CA ILE A 7 -5.49 -9.39 -24.07
C ILE A 7 -5.55 -8.20 -23.14
N ILE A 8 -6.12 -7.09 -23.57
CA ILE A 8 -6.29 -5.89 -22.73
C ILE A 8 -7.32 -6.17 -21.62
N LEU A 9 -8.46 -6.81 -21.96
CA LEU A 9 -9.46 -7.20 -20.98
C LEU A 9 -8.89 -8.19 -19.94
N PHE A 10 -8.09 -9.14 -20.40
CA PHE A 10 -7.39 -10.06 -19.53
C PHE A 10 -6.39 -9.34 -18.62
N THR A 11 -5.67 -8.34 -19.13
CA THR A 11 -4.73 -7.54 -18.34
C THR A 11 -5.46 -6.68 -17.31
N VAL A 12 -6.63 -6.10 -17.63
CA VAL A 12 -7.49 -5.43 -16.64
C VAL A 12 -7.93 -6.39 -15.55
N PHE A 13 -8.35 -7.61 -15.91
CA PHE A 13 -8.68 -8.64 -14.92
C PHE A 13 -7.49 -8.97 -14.02
N LEU A 14 -6.27 -9.11 -14.57
CA LEU A 14 -5.08 -9.33 -13.76
C LEU A 14 -4.72 -8.14 -12.86
N ALA A 15 -4.98 -6.91 -13.29
CA ALA A 15 -4.81 -5.74 -12.43
C ALA A 15 -5.77 -5.80 -11.22
N LEU A 16 -7.00 -6.24 -11.41
CA LEU A 16 -7.94 -6.47 -10.32
C LEU A 16 -7.52 -7.65 -9.43
N VAL A 17 -6.97 -8.73 -9.99
CA VAL A 17 -6.36 -9.83 -9.21
C VAL A 17 -5.19 -9.33 -8.37
N PHE A 18 -4.34 -8.48 -8.93
CA PHE A 18 -3.26 -7.83 -8.19
C PHE A 18 -3.80 -7.01 -7.02
N ASP A 19 -4.85 -6.22 -7.25
CA ASP A 19 -5.49 -5.39 -6.21
C ASP A 19 -6.14 -6.24 -5.10
N PHE A 20 -6.71 -7.38 -5.47
CA PHE A 20 -7.23 -8.36 -4.51
C PHE A 20 -6.12 -8.93 -3.62
N ILE A 21 -4.97 -9.30 -4.20
CA ILE A 21 -3.80 -9.78 -3.46
C ILE A 21 -3.24 -8.66 -2.58
N ASN A 22 -3.24 -7.41 -3.07
CA ASN A 22 -2.88 -6.23 -2.30
C ASN A 22 -3.78 -6.11 -1.06
N GLY A 23 -5.10 -6.09 -1.25
CA GLY A 23 -6.05 -6.05 -0.14
C GLY A 23 -5.87 -7.20 0.87
N ALA A 24 -5.58 -8.42 0.38
CA ALA A 24 -5.36 -9.58 1.25
C ALA A 24 -4.05 -9.50 2.04
N ASN A 25 -2.94 -9.05 1.45
CA ASN A 25 -1.67 -8.85 2.14
C ASN A 25 -1.77 -7.69 3.13
N ASP A 26 -2.26 -6.56 2.64
CA ASP A 26 -2.25 -5.29 3.35
C ASP A 26 -3.44 -5.12 4.32
N ALA A 27 -4.36 -6.10 4.36
CA ALA A 27 -5.28 -6.25 5.49
C ALA A 27 -4.53 -6.19 6.83
N ALA A 28 -3.32 -6.76 6.89
CA ALA A 28 -2.49 -6.73 8.07
C ALA A 28 -2.15 -5.30 8.53
N ASN A 29 -1.99 -4.36 7.62
CA ASN A 29 -1.70 -2.96 7.93
C ASN A 29 -2.85 -2.31 8.69
N SER A 30 -4.08 -2.61 8.28
CA SER A 30 -5.32 -2.06 8.86
C SER A 30 -5.76 -2.76 10.15
N ILE A 31 -5.46 -4.06 10.32
CA ILE A 31 -6.05 -4.83 11.42
C ILE A 31 -5.05 -5.32 12.48
N SER A 32 -3.74 -5.34 12.20
CA SER A 32 -2.75 -5.93 13.13
C SER A 32 -2.75 -5.28 14.50
N THR A 33 -2.90 -3.98 14.56
CA THR A 33 -2.94 -3.18 15.80
C THR A 33 -4.19 -3.48 16.62
N ILE A 34 -5.38 -3.39 16.00
CA ILE A 34 -6.67 -3.54 16.68
C ILE A 34 -6.94 -5.00 17.12
N VAL A 35 -6.39 -5.97 16.39
CA VAL A 35 -6.41 -7.39 16.79
C VAL A 35 -5.41 -7.66 17.92
N ALA A 36 -4.18 -7.10 17.83
CA ALA A 36 -3.17 -7.26 18.86
C ALA A 36 -3.60 -6.67 20.20
N THR A 37 -4.31 -5.56 20.19
CA THR A 37 -4.87 -4.92 21.39
C THR A 37 -6.17 -5.55 21.88
N ARG A 38 -6.72 -6.51 21.14
CA ARG A 38 -7.98 -7.22 21.44
C ARG A 38 -9.20 -6.30 21.54
N VAL A 39 -9.21 -5.19 20.80
CA VAL A 39 -10.36 -4.28 20.70
C VAL A 39 -11.44 -4.91 19.80
N LEU A 40 -11.03 -5.51 18.69
CA LEU A 40 -11.90 -6.33 17.85
C LEU A 40 -11.38 -7.77 17.75
N SER A 41 -12.31 -8.71 17.62
CA SER A 41 -11.95 -10.07 17.21
C SER A 41 -11.44 -10.07 15.75
N PRO A 42 -10.63 -11.06 15.35
CA PRO A 42 -10.08 -11.13 14.01
C PRO A 42 -11.12 -10.95 12.89
N THR A 43 -12.24 -11.68 12.96
CA THR A 43 -13.32 -11.60 11.97
C THR A 43 -13.97 -10.21 11.92
N LYS A 44 -14.24 -9.60 13.10
CA LYS A 44 -14.81 -8.24 13.14
C LYS A 44 -13.83 -7.21 12.61
N ALA A 45 -12.52 -7.40 12.84
CA ALA A 45 -11.49 -6.47 12.39
C ALA A 45 -11.37 -6.46 10.85
N VAL A 46 -11.40 -7.62 10.16
CA VAL A 46 -11.36 -7.65 8.69
C VAL A 46 -12.63 -7.05 8.08
N ILE A 47 -13.82 -7.31 8.64
CA ILE A 47 -15.06 -6.69 8.16
C ILE A 47 -15.01 -5.17 8.34
N TRP A 48 -14.54 -4.70 9.48
CA TRP A 48 -14.36 -3.28 9.79
C TRP A 48 -13.41 -2.61 8.79
N ALA A 49 -12.22 -3.17 8.61
CA ALA A 49 -11.22 -2.64 7.69
C ALA A 49 -11.71 -2.68 6.23
N ALA A 50 -12.31 -3.78 5.78
CA ALA A 50 -12.84 -3.92 4.43
C ALA A 50 -13.93 -2.89 4.13
N PHE A 51 -14.84 -2.65 5.09
CA PHE A 51 -15.86 -1.63 4.96
C PHE A 51 -15.25 -0.24 4.76
N PHE A 52 -14.27 0.16 5.58
CA PHE A 52 -13.65 1.48 5.48
C PHE A 52 -12.71 1.61 4.28
N ASN A 53 -12.02 0.53 3.86
CA ASN A 53 -11.28 0.52 2.60
C ASN A 53 -12.19 0.80 1.40
N PHE A 54 -13.36 0.17 1.35
CA PHE A 54 -14.37 0.42 0.33
C PHE A 54 -14.99 1.83 0.45
N ALA A 55 -15.37 2.25 1.66
CA ALA A 55 -15.97 3.55 1.93
C ALA A 55 -15.05 4.73 1.57
N ALA A 56 -13.74 4.50 1.47
CA ALA A 56 -12.77 5.50 1.05
C ALA A 56 -13.10 6.11 -0.33
N PHE A 57 -13.76 5.37 -1.22
CA PHE A 57 -14.23 5.87 -2.50
C PHE A 57 -15.11 7.11 -2.38
N TRP A 58 -16.04 7.14 -1.41
CA TRP A 58 -16.94 8.28 -1.21
C TRP A 58 -16.32 9.41 -0.40
N VAL A 59 -15.35 9.09 0.45
CA VAL A 59 -14.70 10.07 1.33
C VAL A 59 -13.61 10.85 0.60
N PHE A 60 -12.84 10.16 -0.26
CA PHE A 60 -11.72 10.76 -0.99
C PHE A 60 -11.99 10.77 -2.49
N GLN A 61 -12.33 11.95 -3.01
CA GLN A 61 -12.56 12.14 -4.45
C GLN A 61 -11.29 12.54 -5.20
N SER A 62 -10.16 12.72 -4.50
CA SER A 62 -8.86 13.02 -5.13
C SER A 62 -8.36 11.82 -5.93
N THR A 63 -7.82 12.07 -7.12
CA THR A 63 -7.24 11.07 -8.03
C THR A 63 -5.74 11.25 -8.23
N GLU A 64 -5.08 12.03 -7.37
CA GLU A 64 -3.68 12.42 -7.57
C GLU A 64 -2.71 11.24 -7.53
N VAL A 65 -2.95 10.25 -6.65
CA VAL A 65 -2.13 9.03 -6.59
C VAL A 65 -2.26 8.23 -7.89
N SER A 66 -3.48 8.12 -8.47
CA SER A 66 -3.66 7.42 -9.74
C SER A 66 -3.01 8.16 -10.91
N LYS A 67 -3.00 9.50 -10.90
CA LYS A 67 -2.27 10.31 -11.88
C LYS A 67 -0.76 10.06 -11.81
N THR A 68 -0.19 10.00 -10.61
CA THR A 68 1.23 9.66 -10.43
C THR A 68 1.55 8.27 -10.97
N MET A 69 0.71 7.27 -10.68
CA MET A 69 0.93 5.90 -11.14
C MET A 69 0.77 5.75 -12.65
N SER A 70 -0.12 6.54 -13.29
CA SER A 70 -0.37 6.47 -14.73
C SER A 70 0.59 7.30 -15.58
N ARG A 71 1.23 8.33 -15.00
CA ARG A 71 2.04 9.31 -15.78
C ARG A 71 3.42 9.59 -15.21
N GLY A 72 3.66 9.25 -13.95
CA GLY A 72 4.86 9.70 -13.23
C GLY A 72 5.92 8.62 -13.02
N VAL A 73 5.70 7.37 -13.43
CA VAL A 73 6.65 6.28 -13.18
C VAL A 73 7.50 5.98 -14.41
N ILE A 74 6.86 5.90 -15.57
CA ILE A 74 7.48 5.52 -16.85
C ILE A 74 6.99 6.48 -17.93
N ASP A 75 7.85 6.75 -18.91
CA ASP A 75 7.43 7.46 -20.12
C ASP A 75 6.32 6.66 -20.83
N LYS A 76 5.18 7.32 -21.06
CA LYS A 76 4.04 6.71 -21.73
C LYS A 76 4.40 6.15 -23.11
N ALA A 77 5.30 6.81 -23.84
CA ALA A 77 5.75 6.35 -25.16
C ALA A 77 6.31 4.93 -25.16
N VAL A 78 6.85 4.48 -24.03
CA VAL A 78 7.37 3.11 -23.87
C VAL A 78 6.25 2.07 -23.75
N VAL A 79 5.10 2.48 -23.23
CA VAL A 79 3.93 1.60 -23.03
C VAL A 79 3.00 1.62 -24.25
N ASP A 80 2.99 2.75 -25.01
CA ASP A 80 2.09 2.92 -26.14
C ASP A 80 2.23 1.80 -27.17
N ASN A 81 1.07 1.27 -27.60
CA ASN A 81 0.94 0.17 -28.56
C ASN A 81 1.59 -1.16 -28.15
N ASP A 82 1.87 -1.36 -26.85
CA ASP A 82 2.41 -2.59 -26.33
C ASP A 82 1.43 -3.26 -25.36
N ASN A 83 0.64 -4.17 -25.87
CA ASN A 83 -0.39 -4.86 -25.10
C ASN A 83 0.16 -5.82 -24.04
N TYR A 84 1.46 -6.19 -24.12
CA TYR A 84 2.10 -7.15 -23.22
C TYR A 84 2.90 -6.48 -22.11
N PHE A 85 3.23 -5.20 -22.25
CA PHE A 85 4.03 -4.47 -21.27
C PHE A 85 3.42 -4.52 -19.86
N ILE A 86 2.20 -4.05 -19.69
CA ILE A 86 1.49 -4.03 -18.40
C ILE A 86 1.15 -5.45 -17.92
N LEU A 87 0.85 -6.37 -18.84
CA LEU A 87 0.65 -7.78 -18.53
C LEU A 87 1.87 -8.37 -17.80
N CYS A 88 3.06 -8.21 -18.38
CA CYS A 88 4.30 -8.73 -17.80
C CYS A 88 4.66 -8.05 -16.48
N ALA A 89 4.42 -6.74 -16.38
CA ALA A 89 4.56 -5.98 -15.15
C ALA A 89 3.71 -6.56 -14.02
N LEU A 90 2.43 -6.81 -14.29
CA LEU A 90 1.49 -7.38 -13.31
C LEU A 90 1.85 -8.82 -12.94
N LEU A 91 2.23 -9.66 -13.90
CA LEU A 91 2.63 -11.03 -13.63
C LEU A 91 3.83 -11.10 -12.68
N GLY A 92 4.83 -10.26 -12.87
CA GLY A 92 5.98 -10.16 -11.95
C GLY A 92 5.56 -9.69 -10.57
N ALA A 93 4.75 -8.63 -10.49
CA ALA A 93 4.25 -8.08 -9.24
C ALA A 93 3.36 -9.06 -8.46
N ILE A 94 2.42 -9.74 -9.14
CA ILE A 94 1.54 -10.77 -8.58
C ILE A 94 2.36 -11.93 -8.01
N THR A 95 3.30 -12.43 -8.78
CA THR A 95 4.12 -13.59 -8.38
C THR A 95 4.91 -13.30 -7.11
N TRP A 96 5.61 -12.15 -7.05
CA TRP A 96 6.36 -11.76 -5.86
C TRP A 96 5.44 -11.47 -4.67
N GLY A 97 4.37 -10.71 -4.88
CA GLY A 97 3.40 -10.37 -3.85
C GLY A 97 2.75 -11.61 -3.22
N TRP A 98 2.35 -12.57 -4.06
CA TRP A 98 1.78 -13.85 -3.61
C TRP A 98 2.78 -14.71 -2.83
N LEU A 99 4.02 -14.82 -3.30
CA LEU A 99 5.08 -15.54 -2.59
C LEU A 99 5.31 -14.95 -1.20
N CYS A 100 5.47 -13.64 -1.10
CA CYS A 100 5.70 -12.97 0.18
C CYS A 100 4.51 -13.10 1.14
N THR A 101 3.28 -13.00 0.63
CA THR A 101 2.06 -13.24 1.43
C THR A 101 2.03 -14.66 1.96
N LYS A 102 2.35 -15.65 1.14
CA LYS A 102 2.42 -17.07 1.53
C LYS A 102 3.43 -17.32 2.65
N PHE A 103 4.57 -16.63 2.62
CA PHE A 103 5.60 -16.74 3.66
C PHE A 103 5.36 -15.81 4.87
N GLY A 104 4.36 -14.94 4.82
CA GLY A 104 4.03 -14.02 5.90
C GLY A 104 5.03 -12.88 6.06
N LEU A 105 5.67 -12.49 4.96
CA LEU A 105 6.60 -11.36 4.91
C LEU A 105 5.80 -10.06 4.69
N PRO A 106 5.89 -9.09 5.60
CA PRO A 106 5.23 -7.79 5.44
C PRO A 106 6.03 -6.92 4.46
N ILE A 107 5.77 -7.14 3.18
CA ILE A 107 6.34 -6.32 2.10
C ILE A 107 5.39 -5.18 1.75
N SER A 108 5.86 -4.25 0.93
CA SER A 108 5.01 -3.27 0.27
C SER A 108 4.55 -3.79 -1.08
N ILE A 109 3.26 -4.06 -1.22
CA ILE A 109 2.68 -4.45 -2.51
C ILE A 109 2.77 -3.30 -3.52
N SER A 110 2.75 -2.03 -3.06
CA SER A 110 3.05 -0.89 -3.93
C SER A 110 4.43 -0.96 -4.59
N HIS A 111 5.43 -1.43 -3.85
CA HIS A 111 6.80 -1.60 -4.39
C HIS A 111 6.87 -2.75 -5.40
N THR A 112 6.06 -3.81 -5.24
CA THR A 112 5.99 -4.86 -6.26
C THR A 112 5.42 -4.33 -7.56
N LEU A 113 4.44 -3.42 -7.48
CA LEU A 113 3.87 -2.79 -8.67
C LEU A 113 4.87 -1.89 -9.38
N ILE A 114 5.58 -1.06 -8.62
CA ILE A 114 6.62 -0.16 -9.17
C ILE A 114 7.74 -0.98 -9.82
N GLY A 115 8.29 -1.95 -9.10
CA GLY A 115 9.32 -2.84 -9.67
C GLY A 115 8.80 -3.63 -10.87
N GLY A 116 7.53 -4.04 -10.82
CA GLY A 116 6.83 -4.68 -11.93
C GLY A 116 6.83 -3.84 -13.21
N LEU A 117 6.57 -2.53 -13.09
CA LEU A 117 6.59 -1.60 -14.23
C LEU A 117 8.01 -1.31 -14.73
N VAL A 118 8.96 -1.13 -13.81
CA VAL A 118 10.35 -0.78 -14.14
C VAL A 118 11.04 -1.91 -14.91
N GLY A 119 10.77 -3.19 -14.61
CA GLY A 119 11.41 -4.32 -15.27
C GLY A 119 11.22 -4.33 -16.79
N PRO A 120 10.00 -4.37 -17.32
CA PRO A 120 9.73 -4.28 -18.75
C PRO A 120 10.28 -2.99 -19.40
N ALA A 121 10.21 -1.84 -18.68
CA ALA A 121 10.72 -0.57 -19.18
C ALA A 121 12.23 -0.62 -19.43
N LEU A 122 12.99 -1.18 -18.49
CA LEU A 122 14.44 -1.36 -18.64
C LEU A 122 14.80 -2.30 -19.79
N VAL A 123 14.03 -3.37 -19.99
CA VAL A 123 14.26 -4.33 -21.08
C VAL A 123 13.93 -3.71 -22.44
N LYS A 124 12.85 -2.93 -22.53
CA LYS A 124 12.35 -2.35 -23.79
C LYS A 124 13.14 -1.14 -24.24
N ALA A 125 13.40 -0.20 -23.33
CA ALA A 125 13.91 1.12 -23.68
C ALA A 125 15.07 1.61 -22.79
N GLY A 126 15.50 0.79 -21.84
CA GLY A 126 16.62 1.14 -20.96
C GLY A 126 16.27 2.18 -19.87
N PRO A 127 17.31 2.68 -19.15
CA PRO A 127 17.11 3.57 -17.99
C PRO A 127 16.46 4.93 -18.34
N ASP A 128 16.62 5.41 -19.56
CA ASP A 128 16.09 6.70 -20.01
C ASP A 128 14.56 6.70 -20.12
N SER A 129 13.94 5.53 -20.07
CA SER A 129 12.47 5.36 -20.04
C SER A 129 11.86 5.66 -18.66
N LEU A 130 12.67 5.83 -17.63
CA LEU A 130 12.24 6.01 -16.26
C LEU A 130 12.16 7.50 -15.91
N LEU A 131 11.02 7.91 -15.38
CA LEU A 131 10.81 9.28 -14.91
C LEU A 131 11.29 9.41 -13.46
N TRP A 132 12.32 10.22 -13.22
CA TRP A 132 12.95 10.29 -11.90
C TRP A 132 12.35 11.36 -10.98
N PHE A 133 12.48 12.64 -11.36
CA PHE A 133 12.03 13.78 -10.55
C PHE A 133 11.20 14.72 -11.40
N GLU A 134 9.93 14.34 -11.59
CA GLU A 134 8.97 15.15 -12.32
C GLU A 134 8.32 16.22 -11.43
N PRO A 135 7.74 17.28 -12.03
CA PRO A 135 6.95 18.26 -11.28
C PRO A 135 5.85 17.63 -10.44
N ASP A 136 5.37 18.38 -9.45
CA ASP A 136 4.30 17.95 -8.53
C ASP A 136 4.61 16.67 -7.74
N HIS A 137 5.88 16.46 -7.40
CA HIS A 137 6.35 15.29 -6.64
C HIS A 137 6.10 13.94 -7.33
N LYS A 138 6.03 13.91 -8.66
CA LYS A 138 5.92 12.70 -9.47
C LYS A 138 7.29 12.14 -9.82
N GLY A 139 7.35 10.86 -10.14
CA GLY A 139 8.58 10.19 -10.53
C GLY A 139 9.12 9.21 -9.50
N LEU A 140 9.92 8.27 -10.00
CA LEU A 140 10.55 7.20 -9.21
C LEU A 140 11.46 7.75 -8.11
N GLY A 141 12.13 8.88 -8.34
CA GLY A 141 13.00 9.51 -7.36
C GLY A 141 12.22 9.98 -6.14
N TRP A 142 11.09 10.67 -6.33
CA TRP A 142 10.21 11.06 -5.24
C TRP A 142 9.62 9.86 -4.52
N ILE A 143 9.19 8.82 -5.25
CA ILE A 143 8.73 7.58 -4.65
C ILE A 143 9.83 6.97 -3.79
N GLY A 144 11.08 6.90 -4.28
CA GLY A 144 12.23 6.42 -3.54
C GLY A 144 12.51 7.21 -2.26
N VAL A 145 12.41 8.53 -2.32
CA VAL A 145 12.52 9.42 -1.15
C VAL A 145 11.44 9.10 -0.11
N PHE A 146 10.18 8.92 -0.54
CA PHE A 146 9.07 8.63 0.38
C PHE A 146 9.03 7.18 0.88
N ILE A 147 9.72 6.24 0.23
CA ILE A 147 9.98 4.90 0.79
C ILE A 147 10.70 5.01 2.15
N ILE A 148 11.62 5.97 2.25
CA ILE A 148 12.40 6.21 3.48
C ILE A 148 11.67 7.17 4.42
N ILE A 149 11.13 8.27 3.91
CA ILE A 149 10.54 9.33 4.73
C ILE A 149 9.23 8.89 5.40
N ALA A 150 8.35 8.17 4.69
CA ALA A 150 7.02 7.81 5.23
C ALA A 150 7.08 6.97 6.53
N PRO A 151 7.91 5.92 6.64
CA PRO A 151 8.04 5.20 7.91
C PRO A 151 8.65 6.07 9.02
N PHE A 152 9.55 7.00 8.70
CA PHE A 152 10.08 7.95 9.69
C PHE A 152 9.02 8.94 10.17
N ILE A 153 8.18 9.48 9.28
CA ILE A 153 7.05 10.33 9.67
C ILE A 153 6.11 9.56 10.58
N GLY A 154 5.72 8.33 10.19
CA GLY A 154 4.87 7.47 11.02
C GLY A 154 5.47 7.21 12.39
N LEU A 155 6.78 6.91 12.46
CA LEU A 155 7.51 6.68 13.70
C LEU A 155 7.51 7.93 14.58
N MET A 156 7.90 9.09 14.05
CA MET A 156 8.02 10.33 14.81
C MET A 156 6.65 10.82 15.32
N LEU A 157 5.63 10.81 14.45
CA LEU A 157 4.28 11.21 14.85
C LEU A 157 3.71 10.30 15.93
N SER A 158 3.85 8.98 15.77
CA SER A 158 3.34 8.04 16.77
C SER A 158 4.11 8.09 18.08
N TYR A 159 5.43 8.31 18.03
CA TYR A 159 6.28 8.51 19.20
C TYR A 159 5.81 9.74 20.00
N LEU A 160 5.63 10.88 19.34
CA LEU A 160 5.15 12.12 19.95
C LEU A 160 3.73 11.97 20.50
N LEU A 161 2.81 11.41 19.71
CA LEU A 161 1.43 11.16 20.16
C LEU A 161 1.39 10.24 21.38
N GLN A 162 2.23 9.21 21.43
CA GLN A 162 2.31 8.29 22.57
C GLN A 162 2.80 9.02 23.82
N ILE A 163 3.82 9.88 23.73
CA ILE A 163 4.32 10.67 24.87
C ILE A 163 3.25 11.64 25.35
N ILE A 164 2.64 12.42 24.44
CA ILE A 164 1.59 13.38 24.77
C ILE A 164 0.42 12.66 25.47
N THR A 165 -0.01 11.54 24.91
CA THR A 165 -1.13 10.76 25.45
C THR A 165 -0.81 10.22 26.85
N LEU A 166 0.40 9.66 27.04
CA LEU A 166 0.85 9.20 28.36
C LEU A 166 0.88 10.34 29.38
N TRP A 167 1.33 11.50 28.99
CA TRP A 167 1.40 12.67 29.88
C TRP A 167 0.02 13.21 30.23
N VAL A 168 -0.89 13.36 29.28
CA VAL A 168 -2.26 13.85 29.47
C VAL A 168 -3.05 12.92 30.39
N PHE A 169 -2.93 11.60 30.17
CA PHE A 169 -3.73 10.62 30.91
C PHE A 169 -3.03 10.05 32.17
N ARG A 170 -1.86 10.60 32.56
CA ARG A 170 -1.09 10.10 33.72
C ARG A 170 -1.84 10.09 35.05
N SER A 171 -2.79 10.99 35.24
CA SER A 171 -3.55 11.16 36.47
C SER A 171 -4.88 10.38 36.48
N PHE A 172 -5.23 9.74 35.37
CA PHE A 172 -6.49 9.00 35.27
C PHE A 172 -6.31 7.53 35.68
N ARG A 173 -7.40 6.92 36.15
CA ARG A 173 -7.42 5.50 36.52
C ARG A 173 -7.17 4.62 35.29
N PRO A 174 -6.25 3.63 35.33
CA PRO A 174 -5.88 2.80 34.18
C PRO A 174 -7.06 2.16 33.45
N ASN A 175 -8.04 1.64 34.18
CA ASN A 175 -9.22 0.99 33.59
C ASN A 175 -10.10 1.95 32.79
N LYS A 176 -10.22 3.22 33.22
CA LYS A 176 -10.97 4.24 32.48
C LYS A 176 -10.23 4.64 31.19
N VAL A 177 -8.91 4.79 31.29
CA VAL A 177 -8.04 5.08 30.15
C VAL A 177 -8.11 3.95 29.12
N ASP A 178 -8.02 2.69 29.56
CA ASP A 178 -8.10 1.53 28.66
C ASP A 178 -9.46 1.48 27.92
N GLY A 179 -10.56 1.67 28.65
CA GLY A 179 -11.90 1.72 28.06
C GLY A 179 -12.07 2.84 27.03
N PHE A 180 -11.57 4.05 27.36
CA PHE A 180 -11.60 5.19 26.45
C PHE A 180 -10.79 4.91 25.17
N PHE A 181 -9.58 4.40 25.29
CA PHE A 181 -8.73 4.11 24.13
C PHE A 181 -9.19 2.90 23.32
N LYS A 182 -9.93 1.94 23.89
CA LYS A 182 -10.63 0.92 23.09
C LYS A 182 -11.63 1.55 22.13
N PHE A 183 -12.40 2.53 22.56
CA PHE A 183 -13.33 3.24 21.69
C PHE A 183 -12.60 4.12 20.66
N MET A 184 -11.63 4.91 21.11
CA MET A 184 -10.83 5.78 20.21
C MET A 184 -10.06 4.97 19.16
N GLN A 185 -9.64 3.75 19.47
CA GLN A 185 -8.98 2.88 18.53
C GLN A 185 -9.92 2.36 17.42
N LEU A 186 -11.22 2.24 17.65
CA LEU A 186 -12.17 1.99 16.56
C LEU A 186 -12.16 3.13 15.55
N ILE A 187 -12.13 4.38 16.03
CA ILE A 187 -12.09 5.55 15.15
C ILE A 187 -10.77 5.64 14.39
N SER A 188 -9.62 5.46 15.08
CA SER A 188 -8.32 5.54 14.42
C SER A 188 -8.09 4.43 13.42
N SER A 189 -8.55 3.21 13.70
CA SER A 189 -8.46 2.10 12.74
C SER A 189 -9.36 2.31 11.52
N ALA A 190 -10.53 2.93 11.70
CA ALA A 190 -11.39 3.34 10.59
C ALA A 190 -10.68 4.40 9.72
N ALA A 191 -10.12 5.44 10.35
CA ALA A 191 -9.37 6.49 9.64
C ALA A 191 -8.15 5.93 8.90
N PHE A 192 -7.40 5.01 9.53
CA PHE A 192 -6.28 4.34 8.87
C PHE A 192 -6.74 3.50 7.67
N SER A 193 -7.83 2.73 7.80
CA SER A 193 -8.38 1.94 6.70
C SER A 193 -8.90 2.81 5.56
N LEU A 194 -9.52 3.96 5.84
CA LEU A 194 -9.88 4.95 4.83
C LEU A 194 -8.64 5.44 4.05
N GLY A 195 -7.58 5.81 4.77
CA GLY A 195 -6.32 6.24 4.14
C GLY A 195 -5.64 5.14 3.33
N HIS A 196 -5.69 3.90 3.82
CA HIS A 196 -5.16 2.73 3.12
C HIS A 196 -5.92 2.48 1.82
N GLY A 197 -7.26 2.34 1.87
CA GLY A 197 -8.11 2.11 0.71
C GLY A 197 -7.95 3.22 -0.33
N SER A 198 -7.95 4.49 0.10
CA SER A 198 -7.75 5.63 -0.80
C SER A 198 -6.40 5.60 -1.53
N ASN A 199 -5.34 5.25 -0.84
CA ASN A 199 -4.00 5.24 -1.43
C ASN A 199 -3.81 4.04 -2.37
N ASP A 200 -4.17 2.84 -1.92
CA ASP A 200 -3.82 1.60 -2.62
C ASP A 200 -4.74 1.29 -3.80
N ALA A 201 -6.06 1.50 -3.70
CA ALA A 201 -6.96 1.34 -4.83
C ALA A 201 -6.63 2.29 -5.98
N GLN A 202 -6.19 3.52 -5.69
CA GLN A 202 -5.77 4.47 -6.71
C GLN A 202 -4.50 4.04 -7.46
N LYS A 203 -3.60 3.27 -6.83
CA LYS A 203 -2.40 2.76 -7.52
C LYS A 203 -2.79 1.79 -8.62
N THR A 204 -3.67 0.84 -8.33
CA THR A 204 -4.18 -0.10 -9.32
C THR A 204 -5.02 0.60 -10.38
N ALA A 205 -5.88 1.55 -9.98
CA ALA A 205 -6.63 2.37 -10.93
C ALA A 205 -5.71 3.11 -11.91
N GLY A 206 -4.58 3.67 -11.42
CA GLY A 206 -3.58 4.31 -12.27
C GLY A 206 -2.98 3.38 -13.33
N ILE A 207 -2.74 2.11 -13.00
CA ILE A 207 -2.24 1.11 -13.95
C ILE A 207 -3.30 0.74 -15.00
N ILE A 208 -4.56 0.58 -14.59
CA ILE A 208 -5.65 0.32 -15.53
C ILE A 208 -5.85 1.53 -16.46
N ILE A 209 -5.74 2.76 -15.94
CA ILE A 209 -5.79 3.97 -16.75
C ILE A 209 -4.64 4.01 -17.74
N LEU A 210 -3.40 3.72 -17.31
CA LEU A 210 -2.24 3.68 -18.20
C LEU A 210 -2.43 2.65 -19.31
N LEU A 211 -2.87 1.42 -18.99
CA LEU A 211 -3.13 0.35 -19.94
C LEU A 211 -4.16 0.77 -21.00
N LEU A 212 -5.33 1.27 -20.57
CA LEU A 212 -6.41 1.61 -21.49
C LEU A 212 -6.11 2.86 -22.31
N ALA A 213 -5.39 3.82 -21.75
CA ALA A 213 -5.02 5.04 -22.46
C ALA A 213 -3.86 4.83 -23.43
N SER A 214 -2.91 3.92 -23.15
CA SER A 214 -1.85 3.54 -24.09
C SER A 214 -2.39 2.76 -25.30
N GLY A 215 -3.49 2.01 -25.11
CA GLY A 215 -4.24 1.39 -26.20
C GLY A 215 -5.23 2.31 -26.91
N GLY A 216 -5.31 3.60 -26.55
CA GLY A 216 -6.23 4.57 -27.17
C GLY A 216 -7.72 4.37 -26.85
N HIS A 217 -8.03 3.57 -25.80
CA HIS A 217 -9.42 3.24 -25.45
C HIS A 217 -10.10 4.28 -24.55
N ILE A 218 -9.32 5.07 -23.81
CA ILE A 218 -9.83 6.12 -22.91
C ILE A 218 -8.95 7.37 -22.97
N ASN A 219 -9.54 8.51 -22.56
CA ASN A 219 -8.76 9.71 -22.26
C ASN A 219 -8.18 9.59 -20.83
N MET A 220 -6.87 9.78 -20.70
CA MET A 220 -6.17 9.73 -19.41
C MET A 220 -6.55 10.87 -18.47
N ASP A 221 -7.04 12.01 -19.00
CA ASP A 221 -7.46 13.16 -18.19
C ASP A 221 -8.86 12.96 -17.59
N GLU A 222 -9.70 12.15 -18.24
CA GLU A 222 -11.08 11.89 -17.84
C GLU A 222 -11.35 10.38 -17.75
N PRO A 223 -10.70 9.67 -16.81
CA PRO A 223 -10.85 8.23 -16.69
C PRO A 223 -12.27 7.87 -16.23
N PRO A 224 -12.87 6.81 -16.80
CA PRO A 224 -14.19 6.34 -16.41
C PRO A 224 -14.26 5.92 -14.94
N GLN A 225 -15.33 6.29 -14.24
CA GLN A 225 -15.52 6.02 -12.81
C GLN A 225 -15.53 4.54 -12.46
N TRP A 226 -15.92 3.65 -13.38
CA TRP A 226 -15.94 2.21 -13.13
C TRP A 226 -14.55 1.64 -12.76
N ILE A 227 -13.46 2.27 -13.24
CA ILE A 227 -12.09 1.86 -12.90
C ILE A 227 -11.87 2.00 -11.40
N PHE A 228 -12.24 3.15 -10.85
CA PHE A 228 -12.11 3.40 -9.41
C PHE A 228 -13.05 2.49 -8.61
N TYR A 229 -14.33 2.41 -8.99
CA TYR A 229 -15.29 1.53 -8.31
C TYR A 229 -14.79 0.09 -8.22
N SER A 230 -14.29 -0.46 -9.32
CA SER A 230 -13.81 -1.84 -9.34
C SER A 230 -12.63 -2.05 -8.41
N CYS A 231 -11.65 -1.11 -8.37
CA CYS A 231 -10.50 -1.21 -7.49
C CYS A 231 -10.92 -1.12 -6.00
N TYR A 232 -11.75 -0.16 -5.61
CA TYR A 232 -12.19 -0.04 -4.22
C TYR A 232 -13.05 -1.23 -3.74
N ILE A 233 -13.87 -1.82 -4.61
CA ILE A 233 -14.59 -3.06 -4.32
C ILE A 233 -13.60 -4.21 -4.10
N VAL A 234 -12.67 -4.38 -5.03
CA VAL A 234 -11.77 -5.54 -5.05
C VAL A 234 -10.77 -5.49 -3.90
N ILE A 235 -10.19 -4.34 -3.57
CA ILE A 235 -9.31 -4.20 -2.40
C ILE A 235 -10.06 -4.49 -1.09
N GLY A 236 -11.33 -4.06 -0.99
CA GLY A 236 -12.20 -4.39 0.14
C GLY A 236 -12.45 -5.89 0.26
N LEU A 237 -12.75 -6.57 -0.85
CA LEU A 237 -12.93 -8.02 -0.89
C LEU A 237 -11.64 -8.77 -0.53
N GLY A 238 -10.48 -8.30 -1.02
CA GLY A 238 -9.18 -8.85 -0.63
C GLY A 238 -8.92 -8.73 0.86
N THR A 239 -9.25 -7.58 1.44
CA THR A 239 -9.11 -7.32 2.89
C THR A 239 -9.91 -8.31 3.74
N LEU A 240 -11.09 -8.77 3.28
CA LEU A 240 -11.91 -9.77 4.01
C LEU A 240 -11.21 -11.11 4.21
N ILE A 241 -10.30 -11.50 3.32
CA ILE A 241 -9.54 -12.76 3.45
C ILE A 241 -8.51 -12.65 4.57
N GLY A 242 -7.87 -11.49 4.69
CA GLY A 242 -6.85 -11.19 5.69
C GLY A 242 -5.54 -11.96 5.51
N GLY A 243 -4.43 -11.28 5.54
CA GLY A 243 -3.10 -11.88 5.54
C GLY A 243 -2.67 -12.33 6.93
N TRP A 244 -3.28 -13.36 7.51
CA TRP A 244 -3.13 -13.72 8.93
C TRP A 244 -1.68 -13.97 9.37
N LYS A 245 -0.81 -14.49 8.48
CA LYS A 245 0.62 -14.66 8.79
C LYS A 245 1.31 -13.29 8.94
N VAL A 246 0.97 -12.35 8.09
CA VAL A 246 1.49 -10.97 8.13
C VAL A 246 0.92 -10.22 9.35
N VAL A 247 -0.38 -10.38 9.64
CA VAL A 247 -1.03 -9.83 10.85
C VAL A 247 -0.29 -10.25 12.12
N LYS A 248 0.07 -11.53 12.23
CA LYS A 248 0.83 -12.04 13.38
C LYS A 248 2.22 -11.40 13.48
N THR A 249 2.90 -11.23 12.34
CA THR A 249 4.23 -10.61 12.31
C THR A 249 4.17 -9.16 12.79
N MET A 250 3.24 -8.37 12.28
CA MET A 250 3.15 -6.94 12.57
C MET A 250 2.51 -6.65 13.94
N GLY A 251 1.43 -7.35 14.28
CA GLY A 251 0.66 -7.05 15.49
C GLY A 251 1.30 -7.57 16.78
N HIS A 252 1.99 -8.73 16.73
CA HIS A 252 2.51 -9.37 17.94
C HIS A 252 4.03 -9.42 18.00
N ASN A 253 4.71 -9.41 16.86
CA ASN A 253 6.15 -9.63 16.81
C ASN A 253 6.99 -8.36 16.79
N LEU A 254 6.42 -7.19 16.54
CA LEU A 254 7.16 -5.91 16.51
C LEU A 254 7.32 -5.30 17.91
N THR A 255 6.21 -5.04 18.58
CA THR A 255 6.18 -4.51 19.96
C THR A 255 4.87 -4.87 20.64
N PRO A 256 4.84 -5.05 21.97
CA PRO A 256 3.59 -5.25 22.70
C PRO A 256 2.73 -3.99 22.69
N LEU A 257 1.55 -4.05 22.08
CA LEU A 257 0.61 -2.95 22.00
C LEU A 257 -0.48 -3.05 23.08
N LYS A 258 -0.88 -1.88 23.60
CA LYS A 258 -2.12 -1.67 24.36
C LYS A 258 -3.05 -0.75 23.54
N PRO A 259 -4.36 -0.64 23.84
CA PRO A 259 -5.30 0.17 23.07
C PRO A 259 -4.82 1.62 22.82
N MET A 260 -4.27 2.30 23.82
CA MET A 260 -3.67 3.62 23.68
C MET A 260 -2.55 3.63 22.61
N GLY A 261 -1.68 2.63 22.62
CA GLY A 261 -0.60 2.54 21.64
C GLY A 261 -1.11 2.19 20.24
N GLY A 262 -2.15 1.35 20.13
CA GLY A 262 -2.83 1.09 18.87
C GLY A 262 -3.44 2.36 18.28
N PHE A 263 -4.17 3.11 19.09
CA PHE A 263 -4.71 4.42 18.71
C PHE A 263 -3.63 5.38 18.20
N CYS A 264 -2.52 5.53 18.93
CA CYS A 264 -1.43 6.42 18.50
C CYS A 264 -0.78 5.97 17.19
N ALA A 265 -0.56 4.67 16.99
CA ALA A 265 0.03 4.14 15.77
C ALA A 265 -0.88 4.32 14.54
N GLU A 266 -2.17 3.97 14.68
CA GLU A 266 -3.17 4.11 13.62
C GLU A 266 -3.42 5.57 13.26
N THR A 267 -3.51 6.46 14.27
CA THR A 267 -3.68 7.91 14.05
C THR A 267 -2.50 8.50 13.30
N ALA A 268 -1.27 8.20 13.72
CA ALA A 268 -0.06 8.65 13.04
C ALA A 268 0.02 8.13 11.61
N GLY A 269 -0.32 6.84 11.42
CA GLY A 269 -0.38 6.23 10.10
C GLY A 269 -1.42 6.89 9.20
N ALA A 270 -2.63 7.13 9.70
CA ALA A 270 -3.70 7.79 8.96
C ALA A 270 -3.28 9.20 8.50
N PHE A 271 -2.74 10.02 9.40
CA PHE A 271 -2.25 11.36 9.04
C PHE A 271 -1.17 11.32 7.98
N THR A 272 -0.24 10.36 8.08
CA THR A 272 0.82 10.19 7.07
C THR A 272 0.23 9.82 5.71
N LEU A 273 -0.72 8.86 5.67
CA LEU A 273 -1.35 8.42 4.43
C LEU A 273 -2.21 9.52 3.79
N PHE A 274 -2.96 10.28 4.58
CA PHE A 274 -3.75 11.40 4.06
C PHE A 274 -2.85 12.49 3.50
N GLY A 275 -1.75 12.83 4.20
CA GLY A 275 -0.78 13.82 3.73
C GLY A 275 -0.11 13.40 2.43
N THR A 276 0.35 12.16 2.32
CA THR A 276 0.98 11.65 1.09
C THR A 276 -0.01 11.53 -0.07
N ALA A 277 -1.24 11.10 0.20
CA ALA A 277 -2.29 11.03 -0.82
C ALA A 277 -2.67 12.43 -1.35
N ALA A 278 -2.74 13.45 -0.49
CA ALA A 278 -3.00 14.83 -0.90
C ALA A 278 -1.88 15.41 -1.79
N LEU A 279 -0.64 14.94 -1.59
CA LEU A 279 0.51 15.30 -2.43
C LEU A 279 0.63 14.43 -3.69
N GLY A 280 -0.28 13.48 -3.91
CA GLY A 280 -0.22 12.55 -5.04
C GLY A 280 0.91 11.52 -4.95
N ILE A 281 1.50 11.33 -3.77
CA ILE A 281 2.63 10.43 -3.58
C ILE A 281 2.13 9.03 -3.22
N PRO A 282 2.43 7.98 -4.02
CA PRO A 282 2.03 6.62 -3.74
C PRO A 282 2.85 6.02 -2.57
N ALA A 283 2.51 6.40 -1.34
CA ALA A 283 3.20 5.93 -0.16
C ALA A 283 2.95 4.45 0.12
N SER A 284 3.91 3.80 0.79
CA SER A 284 3.75 2.45 1.30
C SER A 284 3.02 2.45 2.64
N THR A 285 1.82 1.89 2.65
CA THR A 285 0.99 1.73 3.85
C THR A 285 1.67 0.81 4.88
N THR A 286 2.32 -0.27 4.41
CA THR A 286 3.08 -1.21 5.26
C THR A 286 4.26 -0.53 5.96
N HIS A 287 5.02 0.30 5.24
CA HIS A 287 6.16 1.03 5.82
C HIS A 287 5.68 2.04 6.86
N THR A 288 4.63 2.78 6.53
CA THR A 288 4.05 3.82 7.39
C THR A 288 3.58 3.23 8.72
N ILE A 289 2.74 2.19 8.70
CA ILE A 289 2.21 1.59 9.94
C ILE A 289 3.28 0.85 10.73
N THR A 290 4.25 0.21 10.05
CA THR A 290 5.38 -0.42 10.73
C THR A 290 6.20 0.62 11.49
N GLY A 291 6.52 1.75 10.86
CA GLY A 291 7.17 2.88 11.50
C GLY A 291 6.37 3.39 12.71
N ALA A 292 5.06 3.57 12.54
CA ALA A 292 4.19 4.03 13.62
C ALA A 292 4.13 3.05 14.81
N ILE A 293 4.08 1.74 14.56
CA ILE A 293 4.14 0.73 15.63
C ILE A 293 5.49 0.78 16.37
N MET A 294 6.59 0.98 15.62
CA MET A 294 7.93 1.14 16.21
C MET A 294 8.02 2.39 17.08
N GLY A 295 7.45 3.52 16.64
CA GLY A 295 7.44 4.78 17.38
C GLY A 295 6.73 4.66 18.73
N VAL A 296 5.56 3.99 18.77
CA VAL A 296 4.84 3.67 20.02
C VAL A 296 5.69 2.80 20.94
N GLY A 297 6.40 1.79 20.40
CA GLY A 297 7.29 0.94 21.16
C GLY A 297 8.45 1.74 21.76
N ALA A 298 9.13 2.53 20.93
CA ALA A 298 10.28 3.34 21.31
C ALA A 298 9.93 4.41 22.38
N ALA A 299 8.72 4.99 22.31
CA ALA A 299 8.24 5.94 23.33
C ALA A 299 8.11 5.34 24.73
N LYS A 300 7.91 4.03 24.85
CA LYS A 300 7.93 3.34 26.15
C LYS A 300 9.38 3.06 26.59
N ARG A 301 10.12 2.38 25.75
CA ARG A 301 11.56 2.11 25.86
C ARG A 301 12.07 1.58 24.52
N PHE A 302 13.28 1.96 24.14
CA PHE A 302 13.88 1.53 22.87
C PHE A 302 13.97 0.00 22.72
N SER A 303 14.22 -0.70 23.83
CA SER A 303 14.27 -2.17 23.90
C SER A 303 12.90 -2.86 23.83
N ALA A 304 11.78 -2.13 23.84
CA ALA A 304 10.45 -2.71 23.63
C ALA A 304 10.21 -3.06 22.15
N VAL A 305 10.96 -2.45 21.25
CA VAL A 305 10.95 -2.79 19.81
C VAL A 305 11.84 -3.98 19.57
N ARG A 306 11.33 -5.02 18.92
CA ARG A 306 12.09 -6.20 18.55
C ARG A 306 12.88 -5.96 17.26
N TRP A 307 14.02 -5.32 17.37
CA TRP A 307 14.88 -4.88 16.26
C TRP A 307 15.28 -6.00 15.29
N GLN A 308 15.38 -7.24 15.76
CA GLN A 308 15.62 -8.41 14.90
C GLN A 308 14.47 -8.64 13.90
N VAL A 309 13.23 -8.41 14.33
CA VAL A 309 12.06 -8.50 13.44
C VAL A 309 12.05 -7.32 12.46
N VAL A 310 12.34 -6.11 12.96
CA VAL A 310 12.48 -4.90 12.13
C VAL A 310 13.51 -5.11 11.02
N SER A 311 14.70 -5.63 11.36
CA SER A 311 15.74 -5.90 10.37
C SER A 311 15.25 -6.84 9.26
N LYS A 312 14.55 -7.93 9.59
CA LYS A 312 13.98 -8.85 8.58
C LYS A 312 12.97 -8.15 7.68
N ILE A 313 12.13 -7.27 8.25
CA ILE A 313 11.15 -6.50 7.49
C ILE A 313 11.84 -5.52 6.54
N VAL A 314 12.84 -4.79 7.03
CA VAL A 314 13.62 -3.84 6.21
C VAL A 314 14.33 -4.55 5.05
N TRP A 315 14.92 -5.72 5.29
CA TRP A 315 15.51 -6.52 4.21
C TRP A 315 14.46 -6.96 3.19
N ALA A 316 13.28 -7.38 3.62
CA ALA A 316 12.19 -7.72 2.72
C ALA A 316 11.77 -6.51 1.85
N TRP A 317 11.75 -5.29 2.42
CA TRP A 317 11.46 -4.06 1.67
C TRP A 317 12.53 -3.76 0.62
N ILE A 318 13.82 -3.82 1.00
CA ILE A 318 14.94 -3.55 0.08
C ILE A 318 14.94 -4.54 -1.09
N LEU A 319 14.66 -5.81 -0.83
CA LEU A 319 14.69 -6.86 -1.85
C LEU A 319 13.46 -6.84 -2.77
N THR A 320 12.34 -6.24 -2.36
CA THR A 320 11.09 -6.29 -3.11
C THR A 320 11.22 -5.65 -4.50
N ILE A 321 11.74 -4.42 -4.60
CA ILE A 321 11.86 -3.72 -5.90
C ILE A 321 12.83 -4.46 -6.83
N PRO A 322 14.08 -4.79 -6.45
CA PRO A 322 14.97 -5.53 -7.32
C PRO A 322 14.43 -6.89 -7.77
N ALA A 323 13.80 -7.64 -6.86
CA ALA A 323 13.23 -8.94 -7.20
C ALA A 323 12.10 -8.83 -8.23
N THR A 324 11.21 -7.86 -8.06
CA THR A 324 10.11 -7.65 -9.02
C THR A 324 10.59 -7.09 -10.34
N ILE A 325 11.60 -6.23 -10.38
CA ILE A 325 12.26 -5.77 -11.62
C ILE A 325 12.80 -6.96 -12.40
N ILE A 326 13.55 -7.84 -11.74
CA ILE A 326 14.14 -9.02 -12.39
C ILE A 326 13.03 -9.94 -12.91
N MET A 327 12.02 -10.24 -12.11
CA MET A 327 10.94 -11.15 -12.48
C MET A 327 10.12 -10.60 -13.66
N SER A 328 9.65 -9.37 -13.59
CA SER A 328 8.82 -8.77 -14.64
C SER A 328 9.62 -8.51 -15.92
N GLY A 329 10.86 -8.05 -15.78
CA GLY A 329 11.77 -7.85 -16.90
C GLY A 329 12.10 -9.18 -17.62
N PHE A 330 12.34 -10.25 -16.87
CA PHE A 330 12.55 -11.58 -17.43
C PHE A 330 11.31 -12.12 -18.16
N ILE A 331 10.13 -11.97 -17.56
CA ILE A 331 8.86 -12.34 -18.21
C ILE A 331 8.69 -11.55 -19.52
N TYR A 332 8.93 -10.25 -19.49
CA TYR A 332 8.80 -9.39 -20.66
C TYR A 332 9.82 -9.76 -21.74
N TRP A 333 11.07 -10.02 -21.36
CA TRP A 333 12.12 -10.46 -22.28
C TRP A 333 11.74 -11.76 -22.99
N ILE A 334 11.16 -12.75 -22.27
CA ILE A 334 10.67 -13.99 -22.89
C ILE A 334 9.54 -13.68 -23.87
N VAL A 335 8.50 -12.95 -23.44
CA VAL A 335 7.33 -12.67 -24.28
C VAL A 335 7.74 -11.96 -25.56
N ASN A 336 8.69 -11.02 -25.49
CA ASN A 336 9.19 -10.26 -26.64
C ASN A 336 9.98 -11.12 -27.67
N GLN A 337 10.30 -12.40 -27.37
CA GLN A 337 10.87 -13.33 -28.36
C GLN A 337 9.79 -13.99 -29.22
N PHE A 338 8.52 -13.93 -28.83
CA PHE A 338 7.42 -14.63 -29.50
C PHE A 338 6.38 -13.68 -30.11
N VAL A 339 6.48 -12.39 -29.86
CA VAL A 339 5.60 -11.35 -30.35
C VAL A 339 6.39 -10.38 -31.23
#